data_806720f8a2ac4d30ab77ee2f1766bd75
#
_entry.id   806720f8a2ac4d30ab77ee2f1766bd75
#
_cell.length_a   1.000
_cell.length_b   1.000
_cell.length_c   1.000
_cell.angle_alpha   90.00
_cell.angle_beta   90.00
_cell.angle_gamma   90.00
#
_symmetry.space_group_name_H-M   'P 1'
#
loop_
_entity.id
_entity.type
_entity.pdbx_description
1 polymer ?
#
loop_
_entity_poly.entity_id
_entity_poly.type
_entity_poly.pdbx_seq_one_letter_code
_entity_poly.pdbx_strand_id
1 'polypeptide(L)'
;MNIDLDGRTALISGSSQGIGLAIANELARAGARVVLNGRSASALDSAEEQLLTEVPGARVIVVAADLATAEGVETLLATVPVVDILVNNLGIFGAKPALDIDDDEWRRYFEVNVLSAIRLIRTYLPAMTEAGWGRIQNICSDSAVVIPEEMIHYGMTKTALLAVTRGFAKAAAGTGVTVNSVIVGPTHTEGVEKFVAELVGDDLPWDEAQATFMKEHRPQSLIGRLIEPKEIGNMIVYLSSEQASATTGGALRVDGGYVDSILP
;
A
#
# COMPACT_ATOMS: atom_id res chain seq x y z
N MET A 1 12.03 -8.93 -18.66
CA MET A 1 10.63 -9.38 -18.52
C MET A 1 9.76 -8.22 -18.97
N ASN A 2 8.87 -8.43 -19.93
CA ASN A 2 7.90 -7.40 -20.31
C ASN A 2 6.57 -7.74 -19.64
N ILE A 3 6.03 -6.83 -18.84
CA ILE A 3 4.72 -6.95 -18.18
C ILE A 3 3.79 -5.97 -18.88
N ASP A 4 2.70 -6.48 -19.39
CA ASP A 4 1.67 -5.71 -20.07
C ASP A 4 0.34 -5.91 -19.29
N LEU A 5 -0.22 -4.80 -18.80
CA LEU A 5 -1.49 -4.74 -18.08
C LEU A 5 -2.56 -4.00 -18.88
N ASP A 6 -2.38 -3.87 -20.22
CA ASP A 6 -3.41 -3.26 -21.05
C ASP A 6 -4.74 -4.01 -20.93
N GLY A 7 -5.83 -3.27 -20.93
CA GLY A 7 -7.17 -3.80 -20.67
C GLY A 7 -7.51 -4.05 -19.20
N ARG A 8 -6.55 -3.98 -18.26
CA ARG A 8 -6.79 -4.14 -16.83
C ARG A 8 -7.11 -2.82 -16.14
N THR A 9 -8.00 -2.85 -15.17
CA THR A 9 -8.33 -1.71 -14.29
C THR A 9 -7.79 -1.97 -12.89
N ALA A 10 -6.96 -1.07 -12.39
CA ALA A 10 -6.31 -1.15 -11.09
C ALA A 10 -6.82 -0.05 -10.15
N LEU A 11 -7.39 -0.42 -9.03
CA LEU A 11 -7.75 0.49 -7.94
C LEU A 11 -6.64 0.52 -6.89
N ILE A 12 -6.18 1.71 -6.57
CA ILE A 12 -5.21 1.93 -5.50
C ILE A 12 -5.84 2.83 -4.43
N SER A 13 -6.15 2.29 -3.26
CA SER A 13 -6.71 3.08 -2.17
C SER A 13 -5.65 3.99 -1.55
N GLY A 14 -6.00 5.25 -1.22
CA GLY A 14 -5.06 6.21 -0.65
C GLY A 14 -3.91 6.56 -1.60
N SER A 15 -4.20 6.87 -2.85
CA SER A 15 -3.21 7.09 -3.91
C SER A 15 -3.05 8.55 -4.35
N SER A 16 -3.46 9.51 -3.51
CA SER A 16 -3.25 10.93 -3.79
C SER A 16 -1.81 11.40 -3.61
N GLN A 17 -0.93 10.59 -3.02
CA GLN A 17 0.48 10.91 -2.78
C GLN A 17 1.29 9.67 -2.37
N GLY A 18 2.60 9.83 -2.21
CA GLY A 18 3.50 8.85 -1.59
C GLY A 18 3.51 7.50 -2.30
N ILE A 19 3.52 6.41 -1.52
CA ILE A 19 3.59 5.03 -2.02
C ILE A 19 2.42 4.72 -2.96
N GLY A 20 1.20 5.15 -2.61
CA GLY A 20 0.01 4.88 -3.41
C GLY A 20 0.06 5.52 -4.80
N LEU A 21 0.53 6.76 -4.92
CA LEU A 21 0.70 7.44 -6.19
C LEU A 21 1.82 6.81 -7.03
N ALA A 22 2.94 6.45 -6.39
CA ALA A 22 4.03 5.77 -7.09
C ALA A 22 3.61 4.40 -7.64
N ILE A 23 2.81 3.63 -6.89
CA ILE A 23 2.21 2.38 -7.37
C ILE A 23 1.30 2.65 -8.57
N ALA A 24 0.46 3.69 -8.52
CA ALA A 24 -0.41 4.06 -9.63
C ALA A 24 0.40 4.41 -10.89
N ASN A 25 1.50 5.17 -10.74
CA ASN A 25 2.41 5.50 -11.84
C ASN A 25 2.99 4.26 -12.51
N GLU A 26 3.49 3.30 -11.72
CA GLU A 26 4.11 2.10 -12.30
C GLU A 26 3.07 1.15 -12.94
N LEU A 27 1.87 1.03 -12.36
CA LEU A 27 0.77 0.28 -12.98
C LEU A 27 0.30 0.95 -14.29
N ALA A 28 0.24 2.28 -14.33
CA ALA A 28 -0.08 3.04 -15.53
C ALA A 28 1.01 2.87 -16.61
N ARG A 29 2.31 2.88 -16.24
CA ARG A 29 3.44 2.59 -17.17
C ARG A 29 3.34 1.19 -17.76
N ALA A 30 2.83 0.23 -16.99
CA ALA A 30 2.58 -1.13 -17.44
C ALA A 30 1.30 -1.27 -18.28
N GLY A 31 0.56 -0.19 -18.55
CA GLY A 31 -0.62 -0.16 -19.41
C GLY A 31 -1.97 -0.27 -18.70
N ALA A 32 -2.02 -0.39 -17.38
CA ALA A 32 -3.29 -0.45 -16.67
C ALA A 32 -4.06 0.88 -16.73
N ARG A 33 -5.39 0.81 -16.73
CA ARG A 33 -6.22 1.94 -16.32
C ARG A 33 -6.15 2.02 -14.81
N VAL A 34 -5.77 3.18 -14.26
CA VAL A 34 -5.63 3.35 -12.80
C VAL A 34 -6.78 4.16 -12.23
N VAL A 35 -7.24 3.76 -11.05
CA VAL A 35 -8.23 4.47 -10.25
C VAL A 35 -7.51 5.07 -9.05
N LEU A 36 -7.37 6.41 -9.04
CA LEU A 36 -6.85 7.16 -7.91
C LEU A 36 -7.95 7.41 -6.89
N ASN A 37 -7.62 7.20 -5.64
CA ASN A 37 -8.55 7.44 -4.52
C ASN A 37 -7.89 8.20 -3.39
N GLY A 38 -8.65 9.09 -2.79
CA GLY A 38 -8.32 9.89 -1.62
C GLY A 38 -9.55 10.64 -1.13
N ARG A 39 -9.44 11.35 -0.02
CA ARG A 39 -10.56 12.12 0.56
C ARG A 39 -10.68 13.54 0.00
N SER A 40 -9.57 14.13 -0.43
CA SER A 40 -9.51 15.50 -0.94
C SER A 40 -9.53 15.50 -2.47
N ALA A 41 -10.52 16.12 -3.07
CA ALA A 41 -10.60 16.29 -4.52
C ALA A 41 -9.38 17.06 -5.06
N SER A 42 -8.97 18.16 -4.40
CA SER A 42 -7.81 18.96 -4.84
C SER A 42 -6.50 18.20 -4.80
N ALA A 43 -6.29 17.32 -3.79
CA ALA A 43 -5.10 16.48 -3.74
C ALA A 43 -5.11 15.41 -4.83
N LEU A 44 -6.29 14.92 -5.20
CA LEU A 44 -6.47 13.98 -6.30
C LEU A 44 -6.26 14.63 -7.66
N ASP A 45 -6.73 15.87 -7.85
CA ASP A 45 -6.49 16.63 -9.09
C ASP A 45 -4.98 16.84 -9.31
N SER A 46 -4.24 17.20 -8.24
CA SER A 46 -2.77 17.32 -8.30
C SER A 46 -2.09 15.97 -8.59
N ALA A 47 -2.57 14.89 -7.98
CA ALA A 47 -2.04 13.54 -8.22
C ALA A 47 -2.27 13.06 -9.66
N GLU A 48 -3.45 13.35 -10.23
CA GLU A 48 -3.76 13.06 -11.63
C GLU A 48 -2.86 13.83 -12.58
N GLU A 49 -2.66 15.15 -12.36
CA GLU A 49 -1.78 16.01 -13.16
C GLU A 49 -0.33 15.47 -13.12
N GLN A 50 0.16 15.13 -11.94
CA GLN A 50 1.50 14.55 -11.78
C GLN A 50 1.61 13.23 -12.54
N LEU A 51 0.64 12.32 -12.38
CA LEU A 51 0.64 11.02 -13.06
C LEU A 51 0.62 11.20 -14.58
N LEU A 52 -0.22 12.06 -15.12
CA LEU A 52 -0.30 12.31 -16.56
C LEU A 52 0.97 12.98 -17.11
N THR A 53 1.69 13.75 -16.30
CA THR A 53 3.00 14.31 -16.63
C THR A 53 4.06 13.21 -16.70
N GLU A 54 4.10 12.31 -15.74
CA GLU A 54 5.07 11.21 -15.65
C GLU A 54 4.78 10.08 -16.64
N VAL A 55 3.50 9.85 -16.95
CA VAL A 55 3.02 8.78 -17.83
C VAL A 55 2.04 9.35 -18.85
N PRO A 56 2.55 10.04 -19.89
CA PRO A 56 1.69 10.62 -20.94
C PRO A 56 0.80 9.58 -21.61
N GLY A 57 -0.51 9.88 -21.65
CA GLY A 57 -1.50 8.96 -22.22
C GLY A 57 -2.04 7.89 -21.27
N ALA A 58 -1.68 7.94 -20.00
CA ALA A 58 -2.27 7.07 -18.98
C ALA A 58 -3.80 7.25 -18.91
N ARG A 59 -4.49 6.16 -18.62
CA ARG A 59 -5.95 6.15 -18.44
C ARG A 59 -6.24 6.22 -16.95
N VAL A 60 -6.75 7.36 -16.48
CA VAL A 60 -6.98 7.65 -15.07
C VAL A 60 -8.48 7.83 -14.80
N ILE A 61 -8.93 7.32 -13.65
CA ILE A 61 -10.22 7.63 -13.04
C ILE A 61 -9.90 8.17 -11.64
N VAL A 62 -10.58 9.25 -11.26
CA VAL A 62 -10.40 9.85 -9.94
C VAL A 62 -11.67 9.68 -9.11
N VAL A 63 -11.54 9.19 -7.87
CA VAL A 63 -12.67 8.99 -6.96
C VAL A 63 -12.37 9.59 -5.59
N ALA A 64 -12.98 10.73 -5.28
CA ALA A 64 -12.91 11.35 -3.96
C ALA A 64 -13.89 10.65 -3.01
N ALA A 65 -13.38 9.77 -2.14
CA ALA A 65 -14.17 9.01 -1.18
C ALA A 65 -13.32 8.58 0.02
N ASP A 66 -13.89 8.55 1.21
CA ASP A 66 -13.25 7.98 2.40
C ASP A 66 -13.52 6.46 2.48
N LEU A 67 -12.58 5.66 1.98
CA LEU A 67 -12.73 4.20 1.96
C LEU A 67 -12.59 3.53 3.34
N ALA A 68 -12.33 4.30 4.39
CA ALA A 68 -12.48 3.80 5.75
C ALA A 68 -13.96 3.66 6.16
N THR A 69 -14.90 4.25 5.41
CA THR A 69 -16.34 4.19 5.69
C THR A 69 -17.12 3.33 4.68
N ALA A 70 -18.29 2.86 5.06
CA ALA A 70 -19.17 2.12 4.16
C ALA A 70 -19.68 3.02 3.02
N GLU A 71 -20.06 4.26 3.34
CA GLU A 71 -20.58 5.26 2.39
C GLU A 71 -19.52 5.63 1.34
N GLY A 72 -18.25 5.69 1.75
CA GLY A 72 -17.15 5.93 0.81
C GLY A 72 -16.96 4.77 -0.17
N VAL A 73 -17.14 3.52 0.29
CA VAL A 73 -17.11 2.35 -0.59
C VAL A 73 -18.31 2.34 -1.55
N GLU A 74 -19.51 2.73 -1.10
CA GLU A 74 -20.69 2.88 -1.98
C GLU A 74 -20.44 3.94 -3.07
N THR A 75 -19.85 5.08 -2.69
CA THR A 75 -19.45 6.14 -3.63
C THR A 75 -18.46 5.62 -4.68
N LEU A 76 -17.47 4.85 -4.25
CA LEU A 76 -16.50 4.21 -5.15
C LEU A 76 -17.19 3.25 -6.12
N LEU A 77 -18.06 2.38 -5.63
CA LEU A 77 -18.79 1.39 -6.43
C LEU A 77 -19.69 2.00 -7.49
N ALA A 78 -20.32 3.15 -7.19
CA ALA A 78 -21.13 3.87 -8.16
C ALA A 78 -20.33 4.33 -9.39
N THR A 79 -19.03 4.57 -9.22
CA THR A 79 -18.12 5.02 -10.30
C THR A 79 -17.32 3.86 -10.90
N VAL A 80 -16.88 2.92 -10.06
CA VAL A 80 -15.97 1.83 -10.41
C VAL A 80 -16.55 0.50 -9.90
N PRO A 81 -17.53 -0.08 -10.58
CA PRO A 81 -18.22 -1.30 -10.11
C PRO A 81 -17.34 -2.57 -10.18
N VAL A 82 -16.33 -2.58 -11.04
CA VAL A 82 -15.44 -3.74 -11.26
C VAL A 82 -13.99 -3.26 -11.39
N VAL A 83 -13.09 -4.01 -10.80
CA VAL A 83 -11.63 -3.85 -10.99
C VAL A 83 -10.98 -5.23 -11.17
N ASP A 84 -9.87 -5.27 -11.90
CA ASP A 84 -9.05 -6.46 -12.09
C ASP A 84 -7.96 -6.55 -11.01
N ILE A 85 -7.43 -5.41 -10.62
CA ILE A 85 -6.33 -5.27 -9.68
C ILE A 85 -6.78 -4.37 -8.52
N LEU A 86 -6.63 -4.85 -7.29
CA LEU A 86 -6.94 -4.11 -6.07
C LEU A 86 -5.68 -3.97 -5.22
N VAL A 87 -5.23 -2.73 -5.00
CA VAL A 87 -4.13 -2.41 -4.10
C VAL A 87 -4.67 -1.68 -2.88
N ASN A 88 -4.73 -2.38 -1.75
CA ASN A 88 -5.10 -1.82 -0.46
C ASN A 88 -3.88 -1.15 0.16
N ASN A 89 -3.74 0.14 -0.14
CA ASN A 89 -2.63 0.98 0.36
C ASN A 89 -3.08 1.97 1.44
N LEU A 90 -4.39 2.27 1.54
CA LEU A 90 -4.90 3.18 2.57
C LEU A 90 -4.42 2.77 3.96
N GLY A 91 -3.86 3.73 4.70
CA GLY A 91 -3.42 3.51 6.06
C GLY A 91 -3.01 4.81 6.75
N ILE A 92 -3.07 4.77 8.06
CA ILE A 92 -2.55 5.81 8.96
C ILE A 92 -1.47 5.21 9.84
N PHE A 93 -0.51 6.02 10.22
CA PHE A 93 0.56 5.68 11.15
C PHE A 93 0.92 6.89 12.01
N GLY A 94 1.57 6.66 13.14
CA GLY A 94 2.03 7.71 14.05
C GLY A 94 2.55 7.09 15.33
N ALA A 95 3.52 7.77 15.96
CA ALA A 95 4.05 7.38 17.25
C ALA A 95 3.14 7.87 18.39
N LYS A 96 2.96 7.03 19.41
CA LYS A 96 2.28 7.37 20.65
C LYS A 96 2.78 6.47 21.79
N PRO A 97 3.05 6.98 22.99
CA PRO A 97 3.44 6.14 24.11
C PRO A 97 2.42 5.02 24.33
N ALA A 98 2.89 3.81 24.54
CA ALA A 98 2.06 2.60 24.58
C ALA A 98 0.86 2.68 25.54
N LEU A 99 1.06 3.27 26.73
CA LEU A 99 0.02 3.38 27.75
C LEU A 99 -0.95 4.55 27.53
N ASP A 100 -0.63 5.46 26.61
CA ASP A 100 -1.45 6.63 26.28
C ASP A 100 -2.39 6.36 25.08
N ILE A 101 -2.28 5.19 24.46
CA ILE A 101 -3.15 4.80 23.35
C ILE A 101 -4.50 4.36 23.91
N ASP A 102 -5.51 5.20 23.76
CA ASP A 102 -6.86 4.92 24.22
C ASP A 102 -7.63 3.99 23.25
N ASP A 103 -8.78 3.50 23.69
CA ASP A 103 -9.62 2.58 22.93
C ASP A 103 -10.08 3.16 21.58
N ASP A 104 -10.31 4.47 21.49
CA ASP A 104 -10.79 5.11 20.27
C ASP A 104 -9.67 5.18 19.22
N GLU A 105 -8.44 5.41 19.65
CA GLU A 105 -7.27 5.33 18.78
C GLU A 105 -7.06 3.89 18.25
N TRP A 106 -7.16 2.87 19.11
CA TRP A 106 -7.11 1.47 18.69
C TRP A 106 -8.19 1.15 17.64
N ARG A 107 -9.45 1.56 17.87
CA ARG A 107 -10.56 1.35 16.94
C ARG A 107 -10.32 2.07 15.62
N ARG A 108 -9.86 3.33 15.68
CA ARG A 108 -9.55 4.15 14.50
C ARG A 108 -8.49 3.50 13.61
N TYR A 109 -7.39 3.03 14.20
CA TYR A 109 -6.33 2.35 13.45
C TYR A 109 -6.82 1.05 12.82
N PHE A 110 -7.61 0.26 13.54
CA PHE A 110 -8.18 -0.96 12.99
C PHE A 110 -9.17 -0.67 11.86
N GLU A 111 -10.04 0.31 12.03
CA GLU A 111 -11.03 0.72 11.02
C GLU A 111 -10.34 1.15 9.72
N VAL A 112 -9.35 2.06 9.82
CA VAL A 112 -8.69 2.62 8.65
C VAL A 112 -7.74 1.63 8.00
N ASN A 113 -6.91 0.92 8.77
CA ASN A 113 -5.82 0.12 8.21
C ASN A 113 -6.24 -1.31 7.86
N VAL A 114 -7.26 -1.86 8.52
CA VAL A 114 -7.64 -3.27 8.36
C VAL A 114 -9.03 -3.41 7.73
N LEU A 115 -10.03 -2.78 8.34
CA LEU A 115 -11.42 -2.99 7.92
C LEU A 115 -11.72 -2.36 6.57
N SER A 116 -11.05 -1.26 6.21
CA SER A 116 -11.11 -0.68 4.86
C SER A 116 -10.68 -1.69 3.79
N ALA A 117 -9.54 -2.36 3.99
CA ALA A 117 -9.04 -3.39 3.07
C ALA A 117 -10.02 -4.59 2.99
N ILE A 118 -10.54 -5.04 4.12
CA ILE A 118 -11.54 -6.12 4.17
C ILE A 118 -12.79 -5.74 3.38
N ARG A 119 -13.30 -4.51 3.52
CA ARG A 119 -14.46 -4.03 2.77
C ARG A 119 -14.21 -4.07 1.27
N LEU A 120 -13.07 -3.53 0.81
CA LEU A 120 -12.73 -3.52 -0.62
C LEU A 120 -12.54 -4.94 -1.18
N ILE A 121 -11.89 -5.84 -0.44
CA ILE A 121 -11.76 -7.24 -0.86
C ILE A 121 -13.15 -7.90 -0.98
N ARG A 122 -14.00 -7.76 0.02
CA ARG A 122 -15.37 -8.30 -0.01
C ARG A 122 -16.21 -7.76 -1.16
N THR A 123 -15.95 -6.52 -1.55
CA THR A 123 -16.64 -5.84 -2.62
C THR A 123 -16.23 -6.37 -3.99
N TYR A 124 -14.92 -6.53 -4.26
CA TYR A 124 -14.43 -6.83 -5.60
C TYR A 124 -14.09 -8.30 -5.83
N LEU A 125 -13.78 -9.07 -4.80
CA LEU A 125 -13.43 -10.49 -4.93
C LEU A 125 -14.51 -11.33 -5.63
N PRO A 126 -15.82 -11.16 -5.40
CA PRO A 126 -16.83 -11.95 -6.09
C PRO A 126 -16.76 -11.81 -7.61
N ALA A 127 -16.67 -10.58 -8.13
CA ALA A 127 -16.54 -10.33 -9.57
C ALA A 127 -15.24 -10.87 -10.16
N MET A 128 -14.11 -10.73 -9.44
CA MET A 128 -12.83 -11.31 -9.84
C MET A 128 -12.90 -12.84 -9.93
N THR A 129 -13.58 -13.46 -8.96
CA THR A 129 -13.78 -14.92 -8.92
C THR A 129 -14.62 -15.40 -10.11
N GLU A 130 -15.70 -14.70 -10.41
CA GLU A 130 -16.57 -15.00 -11.57
C GLU A 130 -15.82 -14.85 -12.90
N ALA A 131 -14.97 -13.81 -13.00
CA ALA A 131 -14.13 -13.58 -14.18
C ALA A 131 -12.98 -14.59 -14.32
N GLY A 132 -12.70 -15.40 -13.29
CA GLY A 132 -11.58 -16.34 -13.26
C GLY A 132 -10.21 -15.67 -13.20
N TRP A 133 -10.15 -14.37 -12.83
CA TRP A 133 -8.94 -13.58 -12.75
C TRP A 133 -9.06 -12.41 -11.78
N GLY A 134 -8.02 -12.19 -11.01
CA GLY A 134 -7.92 -11.04 -10.12
C GLY A 134 -6.59 -10.99 -9.40
N ARG A 135 -6.15 -9.80 -9.03
CA ARG A 135 -4.91 -9.55 -8.30
C ARG A 135 -5.19 -8.60 -7.13
N ILE A 136 -5.00 -9.09 -5.91
CA ILE A 136 -5.23 -8.31 -4.69
C ILE A 136 -3.93 -8.23 -3.91
N GLN A 137 -3.47 -6.99 -3.62
CA GLN A 137 -2.29 -6.73 -2.83
C GLN A 137 -2.64 -5.84 -1.63
N ASN A 138 -2.21 -6.25 -0.44
CA ASN A 138 -2.31 -5.46 0.77
C ASN A 138 -0.93 -4.86 1.11
N ILE A 139 -0.82 -3.54 1.16
CA ILE A 139 0.42 -2.86 1.55
C ILE A 139 0.55 -2.94 3.07
N CYS A 140 1.47 -3.81 3.50
CA CYS A 140 1.86 -3.97 4.89
C CYS A 140 3.09 -3.12 5.21
N SER A 141 3.71 -3.36 6.35
CA SER A 141 4.91 -2.69 6.82
C SER A 141 5.84 -3.70 7.48
N ASP A 142 7.13 -3.41 7.52
CA ASP A 142 8.10 -4.06 8.40
C ASP A 142 7.62 -4.10 9.86
N SER A 143 6.86 -3.07 10.28
CA SER A 143 6.19 -3.01 11.57
C SER A 143 5.14 -4.11 11.80
N ALA A 144 4.81 -4.92 10.78
CA ALA A 144 4.01 -6.13 10.96
C ALA A 144 4.82 -7.29 11.59
N VAL A 145 6.14 -7.22 11.52
CA VAL A 145 7.07 -8.26 11.98
C VAL A 145 7.97 -7.73 13.10
N VAL A 146 8.55 -6.54 12.92
CA VAL A 146 9.36 -5.83 13.92
C VAL A 146 8.54 -4.67 14.45
N ILE A 147 7.72 -4.91 15.49
CA ILE A 147 6.77 -3.93 16.01
C ILE A 147 7.51 -2.87 16.82
N PRO A 148 7.50 -1.58 16.42
CA PRO A 148 8.10 -0.52 17.21
C PRO A 148 7.29 -0.29 18.49
N GLU A 149 7.98 -0.06 19.61
CA GLU A 149 7.35 0.16 20.92
C GLU A 149 6.39 1.36 20.90
N GLU A 150 6.78 2.41 20.20
CA GLU A 150 6.00 3.64 20.05
C GLU A 150 4.87 3.57 19.03
N MET A 151 4.73 2.44 18.31
CA MET A 151 3.75 2.26 17.24
C MET A 151 3.02 0.91 17.32
N ILE A 152 2.77 0.39 18.53
CA ILE A 152 2.18 -0.95 18.71
C ILE A 152 0.80 -1.10 18.06
N HIS A 153 -0.05 -0.06 18.10
CA HIS A 153 -1.37 -0.04 17.46
C HIS A 153 -1.26 -0.11 15.94
N TYR A 154 -0.27 0.56 15.35
CA TYR A 154 0.02 0.46 13.92
C TYR A 154 0.54 -0.94 13.56
N GLY A 155 1.57 -1.42 14.27
CA GLY A 155 2.15 -2.75 14.05
C GLY A 155 1.10 -3.85 14.13
N MET A 156 0.22 -3.81 15.15
CA MET A 156 -0.91 -4.73 15.28
C MET A 156 -1.77 -4.75 14.03
N THR A 157 -2.13 -3.57 13.46
CA THR A 157 -2.97 -3.52 12.26
C THR A 157 -2.26 -4.10 11.04
N LYS A 158 -0.96 -3.86 10.90
CA LYS A 158 -0.17 -4.41 9.78
C LYS A 158 0.04 -5.92 9.90
N THR A 159 0.19 -6.45 11.12
CA THR A 159 0.18 -7.90 11.39
C THR A 159 -1.19 -8.51 11.06
N ALA A 160 -2.28 -7.85 11.44
CA ALA A 160 -3.63 -8.29 11.12
C ALA A 160 -3.86 -8.41 9.59
N LEU A 161 -3.32 -7.48 8.78
CA LEU A 161 -3.40 -7.57 7.32
C LEU A 161 -2.70 -8.80 6.74
N LEU A 162 -1.62 -9.29 7.35
CA LEU A 162 -0.99 -10.55 6.93
C LEU A 162 -1.97 -11.73 7.10
N ALA A 163 -2.68 -11.78 8.22
CA ALA A 163 -3.69 -12.81 8.48
C ALA A 163 -4.90 -12.68 7.52
N VAL A 164 -5.37 -11.45 7.28
CA VAL A 164 -6.44 -11.14 6.32
C VAL A 164 -6.05 -11.63 4.92
N THR A 165 -4.85 -11.31 4.47
CA THR A 165 -4.28 -11.76 3.19
C THR A 165 -4.35 -13.28 3.07
N ARG A 166 -3.83 -14.00 4.07
CA ARG A 166 -3.81 -15.45 4.04
C ARG A 166 -5.21 -16.05 4.04
N GLY A 167 -6.13 -15.44 4.81
CA GLY A 167 -7.53 -15.87 4.87
C GLY A 167 -8.23 -15.74 3.51
N PHE A 168 -8.14 -14.58 2.87
CA PHE A 168 -8.75 -14.34 1.56
C PHE A 168 -8.09 -15.12 0.42
N ALA A 169 -6.76 -15.35 0.48
CA ALA A 169 -6.10 -16.23 -0.48
C ALA A 169 -6.66 -17.68 -0.43
N LYS A 170 -6.97 -18.17 0.77
CA LYS A 170 -7.63 -19.48 0.93
C LYS A 170 -9.07 -19.45 0.40
N ALA A 171 -9.83 -18.37 0.65
CA ALA A 171 -11.19 -18.22 0.16
C ALA A 171 -11.24 -18.11 -1.38
N ALA A 172 -10.19 -17.59 -2.02
CA ALA A 172 -10.05 -17.50 -3.46
C ALA A 172 -9.40 -18.72 -4.11
N ALA A 173 -9.18 -19.80 -3.38
CA ALA A 173 -8.49 -20.99 -3.92
C ALA A 173 -9.21 -21.58 -5.15
N GLY A 174 -8.44 -21.85 -6.22
CA GLY A 174 -8.95 -22.44 -7.47
C GLY A 174 -9.70 -21.48 -8.40
N THR A 175 -9.74 -20.19 -8.08
CA THR A 175 -10.52 -19.18 -8.86
C THR A 175 -9.69 -18.38 -9.86
N GLY A 176 -8.37 -18.58 -9.91
CA GLY A 176 -7.47 -17.74 -10.70
C GLY A 176 -7.13 -16.38 -10.06
N VAL A 177 -7.71 -16.05 -8.90
CA VAL A 177 -7.42 -14.85 -8.14
C VAL A 177 -6.26 -15.09 -7.17
N THR A 178 -5.31 -14.14 -7.12
CA THR A 178 -4.23 -14.17 -6.12
C THR A 178 -4.39 -13.04 -5.10
N VAL A 179 -4.06 -13.32 -3.85
CA VAL A 179 -4.11 -12.35 -2.75
C VAL A 179 -2.78 -12.40 -1.99
N ASN A 180 -2.03 -11.29 -1.98
CA ASN A 180 -0.72 -11.22 -1.35
C ASN A 180 -0.58 -9.96 -0.48
N SER A 181 0.35 -10.00 0.47
CA SER A 181 0.83 -8.82 1.18
C SER A 181 2.19 -8.41 0.65
N VAL A 182 2.46 -7.11 0.63
CA VAL A 182 3.79 -6.56 0.39
C VAL A 182 4.22 -5.84 1.67
N ILE A 183 5.25 -6.37 2.33
CA ILE A 183 5.88 -5.78 3.51
C ILE A 183 6.88 -4.73 3.03
N VAL A 184 6.58 -3.46 3.28
CA VAL A 184 7.45 -2.34 2.90
C VAL A 184 8.25 -1.86 4.10
N GLY A 185 9.52 -1.54 3.89
CA GLY A 185 10.38 -0.92 4.87
C GLY A 185 10.30 0.62 4.83
N PRO A 186 11.23 1.30 5.53
CA PRO A 186 11.30 2.75 5.54
C PRO A 186 11.43 3.29 4.12
N THR A 187 10.42 4.05 3.67
CA THR A 187 10.27 4.49 2.29
C THR A 187 10.31 6.01 2.20
N HIS A 188 11.05 6.54 1.22
CA HIS A 188 11.18 7.96 0.98
C HIS A 188 9.84 8.57 0.52
N THR A 189 9.17 9.25 1.42
CA THR A 189 7.92 9.98 1.17
C THR A 189 7.92 11.27 1.97
N GLU A 190 7.14 12.26 1.57
CA GLU A 190 7.01 13.53 2.31
C GLU A 190 6.66 13.31 3.80
N GLY A 191 5.82 12.31 4.09
CA GLY A 191 5.49 11.96 5.48
C GLY A 191 6.68 11.38 6.25
N VAL A 192 7.55 10.63 5.58
CA VAL A 192 8.79 10.09 6.19
C VAL A 192 9.86 11.16 6.31
N GLU A 193 9.95 12.11 5.37
CA GLU A 193 10.86 13.26 5.52
C GLU A 193 10.55 14.04 6.80
N LYS A 194 9.28 14.36 7.04
CA LYS A 194 8.84 15.02 8.28
C LYS A 194 9.18 14.19 9.52
N PHE A 195 8.92 12.90 9.48
CA PHE A 195 9.24 11.99 10.58
C PHE A 195 10.75 11.88 10.86
N VAL A 196 11.57 11.85 9.81
CA VAL A 196 13.04 11.88 9.92
C VAL A 196 13.48 13.19 10.56
N ALA A 197 12.98 14.34 10.09
CA ALA A 197 13.30 15.64 10.65
C ALA A 197 12.95 15.76 12.14
N GLU A 198 11.80 15.22 12.56
CA GLU A 198 11.40 15.15 13.98
C GLU A 198 12.37 14.34 14.84
N LEU A 199 13.01 13.30 14.30
CA LEU A 199 13.91 12.42 15.04
C LEU A 199 15.37 12.87 15.06
N VAL A 200 15.88 13.40 13.92
CA VAL A 200 17.30 13.73 13.79
C VAL A 200 17.58 15.24 13.79
N GLY A 201 16.52 16.07 13.77
CA GLY A 201 16.58 17.55 13.76
C GLY A 201 16.40 18.15 12.37
N ASP A 202 15.82 19.35 12.33
CA ASP A 202 15.45 20.07 11.10
C ASP A 202 16.63 20.79 10.44
N ASP A 203 17.79 20.88 11.11
CA ASP A 203 18.93 21.68 10.66
C ASP A 203 19.85 20.93 9.68
N LEU A 204 19.66 19.62 9.47
CA LEU A 204 20.50 18.81 8.62
C LEU A 204 20.04 18.84 7.16
N PRO A 205 20.99 18.91 6.19
CA PRO A 205 20.68 18.60 4.79
C PRO A 205 20.07 17.23 4.66
N TRP A 206 19.12 17.05 3.73
CA TRP A 206 18.36 15.82 3.58
C TRP A 206 19.22 14.54 3.52
N ASP A 207 20.30 14.56 2.74
CA ASP A 207 21.20 13.39 2.59
C ASP A 207 21.86 13.00 3.92
N GLU A 208 22.23 14.00 4.75
CA GLU A 208 22.81 13.76 6.07
C GLU A 208 21.73 13.29 7.08
N ALA A 209 20.53 13.89 7.03
CA ALA A 209 19.42 13.50 7.87
C ALA A 209 19.00 12.06 7.58
N GLN A 210 18.86 11.68 6.32
CA GLN A 210 18.57 10.31 5.89
C GLN A 210 19.64 9.32 6.37
N ALA A 211 20.92 9.64 6.15
CA ALA A 211 22.03 8.78 6.56
C ALA A 211 22.08 8.58 8.08
N THR A 212 21.85 9.66 8.84
CA THR A 212 21.77 9.62 10.30
C THR A 212 20.60 8.76 10.77
N PHE A 213 19.42 8.99 10.20
CA PHE A 213 18.21 8.21 10.50
C PHE A 213 18.43 6.71 10.23
N MET A 214 18.98 6.35 9.08
CA MET A 214 19.24 4.94 8.76
C MET A 214 20.23 4.32 9.72
N LYS A 215 21.30 5.03 10.08
CA LYS A 215 22.32 4.54 10.99
C LYS A 215 21.83 4.37 12.44
N GLU A 216 21.04 5.31 12.93
CA GLU A 216 20.68 5.36 14.35
C GLU A 216 19.34 4.66 14.63
N HIS A 217 18.38 4.78 13.71
CA HIS A 217 17.03 4.26 13.91
C HIS A 217 16.69 3.02 13.08
N ARG A 218 17.49 2.71 12.05
CA ARG A 218 17.26 1.54 11.15
C ARG A 218 18.58 0.78 10.86
N PRO A 219 19.43 0.50 11.88
CA PRO A 219 20.74 -0.09 11.68
C PRO A 219 20.71 -1.49 11.07
N GLN A 220 19.55 -2.18 11.12
CA GLN A 220 19.39 -3.52 10.53
C GLN A 220 19.18 -3.48 9.01
N SER A 221 18.90 -2.31 8.41
CA SER A 221 18.71 -2.21 6.97
C SER A 221 19.96 -2.62 6.20
N LEU A 222 19.84 -3.64 5.36
CA LEU A 222 20.98 -4.13 4.56
C LEU A 222 21.31 -3.22 3.39
N ILE A 223 20.33 -2.47 2.86
CA ILE A 223 20.59 -1.50 1.78
C ILE A 223 21.09 -0.15 2.29
N GLY A 224 20.94 0.15 3.59
CA GLY A 224 21.46 1.35 4.25
C GLY A 224 20.89 2.68 3.75
N ARG A 225 19.75 2.68 3.07
CA ARG A 225 19.04 3.87 2.59
C ARG A 225 17.53 3.67 2.69
N LEU A 226 16.77 4.75 2.55
CA LEU A 226 15.33 4.65 2.34
C LEU A 226 15.02 3.93 1.01
N ILE A 227 13.89 3.26 0.97
CA ILE A 227 13.34 2.63 -0.23
C ILE A 227 12.70 3.71 -1.08
N GLU A 228 12.96 3.71 -2.39
CA GLU A 228 12.25 4.59 -3.30
C GLU A 228 10.83 4.04 -3.55
N PRO A 229 9.77 4.87 -3.54
CA PRO A 229 8.40 4.41 -3.75
C PRO A 229 8.21 3.61 -5.04
N LYS A 230 8.99 3.91 -6.07
CA LYS A 230 9.03 3.17 -7.34
C LYS A 230 9.46 1.70 -7.16
N GLU A 231 10.34 1.40 -6.21
CA GLU A 231 10.80 0.02 -5.96
C GLU A 231 9.63 -0.84 -5.44
N ILE A 232 8.71 -0.23 -4.68
CA ILE A 232 7.46 -0.87 -4.26
C ILE A 232 6.53 -1.03 -5.46
N GLY A 233 6.38 0.02 -6.29
CA GLY A 233 5.59 -0.02 -7.51
C GLY A 233 6.01 -1.17 -8.44
N ASN A 234 7.30 -1.41 -8.61
CA ASN A 234 7.83 -2.52 -9.42
C ASN A 234 7.38 -3.89 -8.90
N MET A 235 7.38 -4.10 -7.58
CA MET A 235 6.87 -5.34 -6.97
C MET A 235 5.36 -5.50 -7.21
N ILE A 236 4.60 -4.41 -7.07
CA ILE A 236 3.15 -4.43 -7.30
C ILE A 236 2.84 -4.74 -8.77
N VAL A 237 3.56 -4.17 -9.73
CA VAL A 237 3.42 -4.50 -11.16
C VAL A 237 3.68 -5.98 -11.40
N TYR A 238 4.75 -6.55 -10.84
CA TYR A 238 5.03 -7.98 -10.94
C TYR A 238 3.88 -8.82 -10.37
N LEU A 239 3.42 -8.52 -9.14
CA LEU A 239 2.34 -9.26 -8.49
C LEU A 239 0.98 -9.10 -9.20
N SER A 240 0.81 -8.02 -9.96
CA SER A 240 -0.38 -7.76 -10.77
C SER A 240 -0.38 -8.46 -12.13
N SER A 241 0.69 -9.16 -12.48
CA SER A 241 0.89 -9.77 -13.78
C SER A 241 0.51 -11.25 -13.83
N GLU A 242 0.51 -11.82 -15.03
CA GLU A 242 0.40 -13.27 -15.25
C GLU A 242 1.63 -14.04 -14.75
N GLN A 243 2.79 -13.39 -14.75
CA GLN A 243 4.05 -13.97 -14.30
C GLN A 243 4.05 -14.32 -12.80
N ALA A 244 3.15 -13.67 -12.01
CA ALA A 244 2.98 -13.94 -10.59
C ALA A 244 1.82 -14.90 -10.27
N SER A 245 1.25 -15.59 -11.26
CA SER A 245 0.06 -16.45 -11.07
C SER A 245 0.25 -17.59 -10.05
N ALA A 246 1.48 -18.02 -9.80
CA ALA A 246 1.81 -19.00 -8.78
C ALA A 246 2.08 -18.41 -7.38
N THR A 247 2.01 -17.07 -7.24
CA THR A 247 2.28 -16.38 -5.97
C THR A 247 0.98 -15.93 -5.35
N THR A 248 0.53 -16.64 -4.30
CA THR A 248 -0.69 -16.29 -3.55
C THR A 248 -0.59 -16.68 -2.08
N GLY A 249 -1.21 -15.90 -1.21
CA GLY A 249 -1.23 -16.08 0.24
C GLY A 249 0.12 -15.84 0.91
N GLY A 250 1.06 -15.20 0.20
CA GLY A 250 2.38 -14.85 0.68
C GLY A 250 2.45 -13.44 1.26
N ALA A 251 3.54 -13.20 2.01
CA ALA A 251 3.99 -11.89 2.44
C ALA A 251 5.38 -11.66 1.81
N LEU A 252 5.43 -10.79 0.80
CA LEU A 252 6.66 -10.51 0.06
C LEU A 252 7.30 -9.23 0.58
N ARG A 253 8.61 -9.23 0.75
CA ARG A 253 9.31 -8.09 1.33
C ARG A 253 9.91 -7.16 0.27
N VAL A 254 9.69 -5.87 0.46
CA VAL A 254 10.41 -4.75 -0.15
C VAL A 254 10.83 -3.86 1.01
N ASP A 255 11.69 -4.37 1.88
CA ASP A 255 12.06 -3.78 3.18
C ASP A 255 13.54 -3.43 3.29
N GLY A 256 14.29 -3.59 2.19
CA GLY A 256 15.73 -3.34 2.20
C GLY A 256 16.52 -4.28 3.12
N GLY A 257 15.94 -5.44 3.47
CA GLY A 257 16.53 -6.38 4.42
C GLY A 257 16.45 -5.92 5.88
N TYR A 258 15.52 -5.00 6.20
CA TYR A 258 15.37 -4.50 7.57
C TYR A 258 14.86 -5.56 8.55
N VAL A 259 13.92 -6.40 8.12
CA VAL A 259 13.42 -7.49 8.96
C VAL A 259 14.49 -8.59 9.04
N ASP A 260 15.10 -8.73 10.21
CA ASP A 260 16.12 -9.75 10.48
C ASP A 260 15.46 -11.13 10.69
N SER A 261 14.91 -11.68 9.62
CA SER A 261 14.31 -13.01 9.58
C SER A 261 14.40 -13.57 8.17
N ILE A 262 14.71 -14.86 8.03
CA ILE A 262 14.65 -15.58 6.73
C ILE A 262 13.22 -15.87 6.29
N LEU A 263 12.27 -15.80 7.19
CA LEU A 263 10.83 -15.94 6.93
C LEU A 263 10.13 -14.62 7.26
N PRO A 264 9.05 -14.25 6.53
CA PRO A 264 8.23 -13.10 6.86
C PRO A 264 7.48 -13.28 8.17
#